data_4605ef747ecd0ea679177bf504565683
#
_entry.id   4605ef747ecd0ea679177bf504565683
#
_cell.length_a   1.000
_cell.length_b   1.000
_cell.length_c   1.000
_cell.angle_alpha   90.00
_cell.angle_beta   90.00
_cell.angle_gamma   90.00
#
_symmetry.space_group_name_H-M   'P 1'
#
loop_
_entity.id
_entity.type
_entity.pdbx_description
1 polymer ?
#
loop_
_entity_poly.entity_id
_entity_poly.type
_entity_poly.pdbx_seq_one_letter_code
_entity_poly.pdbx_strand_id
1 'polypeptide(L)'
;AETGVQVRIPEDSIVEADQSGVRLQSIYVYPFLGASYGYENEGYLFVPDGCGALISTGQKTVASENYAKQIYGSDLGMGAFKSMVTQNMLRSAQEIYMPVFGSILEEGKAGFAGIVTQGDEYCKIGAQVSGIRTPYNLIMPKFVLRENYQLRLDQSGKSLTANQDKRNPGDLGVFYGFLSGEDADYVGIARVYQQYLMNQGTLTKKEEKTDIAPAKIELILSEQEKGLLWSNTVTMTTLEQADEILQELYDAGLKNLDVVLRGYSGKGAAGASPSE
;
A
#
# COMPACT_ATOMS: atom_id res chain seq x y z
N ALA A 1 -14.54 -19.61 -14.75
CA ALA A 1 -14.07 -18.58 -15.66
C ALA A 1 -14.04 -17.28 -14.86
N GLU A 2 -12.90 -16.64 -14.75
CA GLU A 2 -12.81 -15.34 -14.13
C GLU A 2 -13.62 -14.35 -14.97
N THR A 3 -14.69 -13.85 -14.43
CA THR A 3 -15.47 -12.78 -15.04
C THR A 3 -14.78 -11.46 -14.69
N GLY A 4 -14.03 -10.92 -15.65
CA GLY A 4 -13.29 -9.68 -15.42
C GLY A 4 -12.86 -9.00 -16.72
N VAL A 5 -12.34 -7.79 -16.57
CA VAL A 5 -11.84 -6.96 -17.68
C VAL A 5 -10.41 -6.55 -17.39
N GLN A 6 -9.49 -6.86 -18.30
CA GLN A 6 -8.13 -6.33 -18.29
C GLN A 6 -8.09 -5.05 -19.11
N VAL A 7 -7.73 -3.94 -18.46
CA VAL A 7 -7.42 -2.67 -19.12
C VAL A 7 -5.92 -2.53 -19.25
N ARG A 8 -5.44 -2.16 -20.42
CA ARG A 8 -4.03 -1.88 -20.68
C ARG A 8 -3.90 -0.61 -21.48
N ILE A 9 -2.98 0.24 -21.07
CA ILE A 9 -2.59 1.47 -21.77
C ILE A 9 -1.10 1.34 -22.05
N PRO A 10 -0.71 0.92 -23.28
CA PRO A 10 0.68 0.84 -23.68
C PRO A 10 1.36 2.23 -23.61
N GLU A 11 2.61 2.27 -23.20
CA GLU A 11 3.37 3.51 -23.10
C GLU A 11 3.41 4.30 -24.41
N ASP A 12 3.57 3.62 -25.51
CA ASP A 12 3.65 4.20 -26.87
C ASP A 12 2.31 4.75 -27.38
N SER A 13 1.18 4.32 -26.78
CA SER A 13 -0.15 4.84 -27.11
C SER A 13 -0.41 6.21 -26.49
N ILE A 14 0.40 6.65 -25.52
CA ILE A 14 0.24 7.93 -24.85
C ILE A 14 1.00 9.01 -25.63
N VAL A 15 0.29 9.75 -26.48
CA VAL A 15 0.85 10.80 -27.34
C VAL A 15 0.52 12.18 -26.76
N GLU A 16 1.53 13.01 -26.59
CA GLU A 16 1.39 14.41 -26.16
C GLU A 16 1.72 15.35 -27.33
N ALA A 17 0.92 16.41 -27.51
CA ALA A 17 1.17 17.40 -28.55
C ALA A 17 2.34 18.32 -28.14
N ASP A 18 3.44 18.28 -28.89
CA ASP A 18 4.67 19.02 -28.58
C ASP A 18 4.54 20.54 -28.49
N GLN A 19 3.54 21.10 -29.17
CA GLN A 19 3.36 22.55 -29.30
C GLN A 19 2.36 23.14 -28.31
N SER A 20 1.64 22.34 -27.53
CA SER A 20 0.53 22.83 -26.71
C SER A 20 0.98 23.50 -25.40
N GLY A 21 2.19 23.26 -24.95
CA GLY A 21 2.63 23.65 -23.59
C GLY A 21 1.89 22.91 -22.47
N VAL A 22 0.95 22.02 -22.80
CA VAL A 22 0.17 21.20 -21.87
C VAL A 22 0.77 19.80 -21.82
N ARG A 23 0.93 19.29 -20.63
CA ARG A 23 1.48 17.94 -20.39
C ARG A 23 0.49 17.11 -19.58
N LEU A 24 0.39 15.82 -19.89
CA LEU A 24 -0.37 14.86 -19.08
C LEU A 24 0.31 14.66 -17.74
N GLN A 25 -0.41 14.90 -16.66
CA GLN A 25 0.07 14.69 -15.29
C GLN A 25 -0.34 13.33 -14.75
N SER A 26 -1.57 12.90 -14.99
CA SER A 26 -2.09 11.65 -14.48
C SER A 26 -3.25 11.11 -15.32
N ILE A 27 -3.45 9.80 -15.22
CA ILE A 27 -4.58 9.08 -15.86
C ILE A 27 -5.36 8.36 -14.76
N TYR A 28 -6.69 8.53 -14.79
CA TYR A 28 -7.62 7.76 -13.98
C TYR A 28 -8.27 6.68 -14.84
N VAL A 29 -8.23 5.44 -14.41
CA VAL A 29 -8.85 4.33 -15.15
C VAL A 29 -10.20 4.02 -14.53
N TYR A 30 -11.27 4.19 -15.31
CA TYR A 30 -12.67 3.97 -14.93
C TYR A 30 -13.05 4.54 -13.55
N PRO A 31 -12.87 5.85 -13.30
CA PRO A 31 -13.04 6.45 -11.97
C PRO A 31 -14.45 6.29 -11.37
N PHE A 32 -15.45 5.99 -12.20
CA PHE A 32 -16.84 5.78 -11.78
C PHE A 32 -17.29 4.32 -11.83
N LEU A 33 -16.39 3.37 -12.06
CA LEU A 33 -16.76 1.96 -11.98
C LEU A 33 -17.18 1.61 -10.55
N GLY A 34 -18.40 1.07 -10.40
CA GLY A 34 -18.97 0.74 -9.10
C GLY A 34 -19.20 1.95 -8.18
N ALA A 35 -19.32 3.15 -8.75
CA ALA A 35 -19.69 4.33 -7.96
C ALA A 35 -21.13 4.24 -7.47
N SER A 36 -21.38 4.63 -6.20
CA SER A 36 -22.73 4.77 -5.65
C SER A 36 -23.02 6.22 -5.29
N TYR A 37 -24.28 6.60 -5.27
CA TYR A 37 -24.73 7.96 -4.95
C TYR A 37 -25.23 8.04 -3.50
N GLY A 38 -24.87 9.10 -2.81
CA GLY A 38 -25.38 9.38 -1.46
C GLY A 38 -24.99 8.32 -0.45
N TYR A 39 -25.96 7.95 0.39
CA TYR A 39 -25.83 6.98 1.47
C TYR A 39 -26.87 5.86 1.36
N GLU A 40 -27.47 5.69 0.19
CA GLU A 40 -28.60 4.75 -0.01
C GLU A 40 -28.16 3.29 -0.12
N ASN A 41 -26.89 3.07 -0.46
CA ASN A 41 -26.34 1.72 -0.62
C ASN A 41 -25.52 1.32 0.62
N GLU A 42 -25.90 0.22 1.24
CA GLU A 42 -25.17 -0.39 2.36
C GLU A 42 -23.97 -1.20 1.87
N GLY A 43 -23.05 -0.53 1.20
CA GLY A 43 -21.81 -1.11 0.69
C GLY A 43 -20.57 -0.53 1.37
N TYR A 44 -19.43 -0.83 0.78
CA TYR A 44 -18.14 -0.29 1.24
C TYR A 44 -17.10 -0.24 0.13
N LEU A 45 -16.13 0.65 0.32
CA LEU A 45 -14.91 0.71 -0.48
C LEU A 45 -13.80 -0.04 0.28
N PHE A 46 -13.10 -0.92 -0.40
CA PHE A 46 -11.92 -1.59 0.13
C PHE A 46 -10.66 -0.83 -0.32
N VAL A 47 -9.91 -0.29 0.63
CA VAL A 47 -8.61 0.37 0.41
C VAL A 47 -7.49 -0.49 0.99
N PRO A 48 -6.33 -0.58 0.33
CA PRO A 48 -5.23 -1.47 0.73
C PRO A 48 -4.35 -0.86 1.83
N ASP A 49 -4.91 -0.05 2.73
CA ASP A 49 -4.18 0.60 3.82
C ASP A 49 -3.72 -0.42 4.86
N GLY A 50 -2.41 -0.57 5.04
CA GLY A 50 -1.83 -1.62 5.86
C GLY A 50 -2.23 -3.02 5.36
N CYS A 51 -2.99 -3.74 6.18
CA CYS A 51 -3.57 -5.06 5.83
C CYS A 51 -4.92 -4.96 5.09
N GLY A 52 -5.37 -3.76 4.79
CA GLY A 52 -6.67 -3.46 4.18
C GLY A 52 -7.64 -2.82 5.17
N ALA A 53 -8.44 -1.87 4.67
CA ALA A 53 -9.48 -1.19 5.44
C ALA A 53 -10.76 -1.08 4.62
N LEU A 54 -11.91 -1.07 5.31
CA LEU A 54 -13.23 -0.90 4.72
C LEU A 54 -13.79 0.47 5.08
N ILE A 55 -14.25 1.21 4.07
CA ILE A 55 -14.88 2.52 4.22
C ILE A 55 -16.35 2.37 3.87
N SER A 56 -17.24 2.41 4.87
CA SER A 56 -18.69 2.29 4.65
C SER A 56 -19.22 3.41 3.76
N THR A 57 -20.11 3.06 2.84
CA THR A 57 -20.82 4.00 1.96
C THR A 57 -22.25 4.31 2.40
N GLY A 58 -22.83 3.47 3.29
CA GLY A 58 -24.21 3.61 3.79
C GLY A 58 -24.38 4.63 4.92
N GLN A 59 -23.32 5.32 5.33
CA GLN A 59 -23.37 6.25 6.46
C GLN A 59 -22.66 7.56 6.11
N LYS A 60 -23.19 8.67 6.67
CA LYS A 60 -22.50 9.95 6.58
C LYS A 60 -21.18 9.86 7.33
N THR A 61 -20.10 10.02 6.61
CA THR A 61 -18.76 10.06 7.22
C THR A 61 -18.49 11.39 7.90
N VAL A 62 -17.70 11.35 8.96
CA VAL A 62 -17.09 12.56 9.59
C VAL A 62 -15.70 12.85 9.02
N ALA A 63 -15.23 12.06 8.05
CA ALA A 63 -13.94 12.30 7.42
C ALA A 63 -13.92 13.66 6.74
N SER A 64 -12.83 14.41 6.91
CA SER A 64 -12.62 15.72 6.30
C SER A 64 -11.90 15.63 4.95
N GLU A 65 -11.28 14.50 4.66
CA GLU A 65 -10.41 14.29 3.50
C GLU A 65 -10.72 12.96 2.80
N ASN A 66 -10.44 12.93 1.50
CA ASN A 66 -10.48 11.71 0.72
C ASN A 66 -9.21 10.89 0.97
N TYR A 67 -9.34 9.57 0.88
CA TYR A 67 -8.19 8.68 0.85
C TYR A 67 -7.46 8.83 -0.48
N ALA A 68 -6.15 8.99 -0.46
CA ALA A 68 -5.31 8.96 -1.66
C ALA A 68 -3.87 8.62 -1.25
N LYS A 69 -3.45 7.37 -1.49
CA LYS A 69 -2.12 6.90 -1.10
C LYS A 69 -1.40 6.21 -2.25
N GLN A 70 -0.09 6.39 -2.30
CA GLN A 70 0.81 5.76 -3.26
C GLN A 70 0.97 4.28 -2.94
N ILE A 71 0.85 3.42 -3.94
CA ILE A 71 1.21 2.01 -3.83
C ILE A 71 2.70 1.92 -3.51
N TYR A 72 3.06 1.06 -2.56
CA TYR A 72 4.41 0.89 -1.99
C TYR A 72 4.97 2.12 -1.26
N GLY A 73 4.13 3.13 -1.00
CA GLY A 73 4.50 4.33 -0.27
C GLY A 73 5.06 5.45 -1.13
N SER A 74 5.36 6.57 -0.49
CA SER A 74 5.86 7.76 -1.17
C SER A 74 7.31 7.61 -1.57
N ASP A 75 7.68 8.13 -2.75
CA ASP A 75 9.07 8.23 -3.17
C ASP A 75 9.82 9.28 -2.31
N LEU A 76 10.59 8.78 -1.35
CA LEU A 76 11.40 9.61 -0.46
C LEU A 76 12.57 10.28 -1.18
N GLY A 77 12.92 9.81 -2.38
CA GLY A 77 13.95 10.41 -3.24
C GLY A 77 13.52 11.74 -3.85
N MET A 78 12.22 11.94 -4.05
CA MET A 78 11.64 13.17 -4.59
C MET A 78 11.45 14.27 -3.55
N GLY A 79 11.64 13.98 -2.25
CA GLY A 79 11.61 14.99 -1.20
C GLY A 79 12.81 15.91 -1.29
N ALA A 80 12.59 17.23 -1.32
CA ALA A 80 13.62 18.26 -1.41
C ALA A 80 14.66 18.22 -0.26
N PHE A 81 14.43 17.41 0.76
CA PHE A 81 15.26 17.36 1.96
C PHE A 81 15.38 15.95 2.54
N LYS A 82 16.33 15.18 2.04
CA LYS A 82 16.73 13.91 2.68
C LYS A 82 17.12 14.11 4.17
N SER A 83 17.57 15.29 4.55
CA SER A 83 17.92 15.63 5.94
C SER A 83 16.73 15.82 6.88
N MET A 84 15.52 15.92 6.34
CA MET A 84 14.30 16.11 7.14
C MET A 84 13.37 14.86 7.15
N VAL A 85 13.79 13.76 6.55
CA VAL A 85 13.04 12.50 6.63
C VAL A 85 13.16 11.98 8.06
N THR A 86 12.09 12.16 8.83
CA THR A 86 12.01 11.66 10.21
C THR A 86 11.66 10.17 10.19
N GLN A 87 11.96 9.45 11.28
CA GLN A 87 11.52 8.06 11.45
C GLN A 87 9.99 7.90 11.30
N ASN A 88 9.22 8.91 11.70
CA ASN A 88 7.77 8.88 11.50
C ASN A 88 7.37 8.94 10.02
N MET A 89 8.09 9.72 9.20
CA MET A 89 7.87 9.74 7.76
C MET A 89 8.26 8.41 7.11
N LEU A 90 9.34 7.78 7.57
CA LEU A 90 9.73 6.45 7.11
C LEU A 90 8.70 5.38 7.49
N ARG A 91 8.11 5.46 8.68
CA ARG A 91 7.03 4.55 9.12
C ARG A 91 5.74 4.74 8.33
N SER A 92 5.39 5.97 7.97
CA SER A 92 4.21 6.28 7.16
C SER A 92 4.43 6.10 5.65
N ALA A 93 5.68 5.91 5.21
CA ALA A 93 5.99 5.81 3.79
C ALA A 93 5.50 4.50 3.15
N GLN A 94 5.27 3.45 3.94
CA GLN A 94 4.86 2.12 3.47
C GLN A 94 3.47 1.76 4.00
N GLU A 95 2.45 2.50 3.60
CA GLU A 95 1.08 2.23 4.05
C GLU A 95 0.35 1.26 3.14
N ILE A 96 0.72 1.17 1.85
CA ILE A 96 0.16 0.23 0.88
C ILE A 96 1.22 -0.77 0.46
N TYR A 97 0.96 -2.06 0.69
CA TYR A 97 1.86 -3.16 0.34
C TYR A 97 1.39 -3.96 -0.87
N MET A 98 0.10 -3.85 -1.23
CA MET A 98 -0.51 -4.65 -2.28
C MET A 98 -1.30 -3.77 -3.24
N PRO A 99 -1.13 -3.95 -4.56
CA PRO A 99 -1.77 -3.12 -5.58
C PRO A 99 -3.22 -3.55 -5.84
N VAL A 100 -4.03 -3.71 -4.79
CA VAL A 100 -5.42 -4.19 -4.85
C VAL A 100 -6.37 -3.20 -4.18
N PHE A 101 -7.55 -3.01 -4.76
CA PHE A 101 -8.63 -2.16 -4.24
C PHE A 101 -9.98 -2.74 -4.66
N GLY A 102 -11.08 -2.21 -4.15
CA GLY A 102 -12.38 -2.72 -4.56
C GLY A 102 -13.55 -1.90 -4.06
N SER A 103 -14.71 -2.22 -4.58
CA SER A 103 -15.98 -1.67 -4.14
C SER A 103 -17.01 -2.77 -4.05
N ILE A 104 -17.69 -2.85 -2.92
CA ILE A 104 -18.89 -3.67 -2.75
C ILE A 104 -20.08 -2.70 -2.70
N LEU A 105 -20.91 -2.77 -3.72
CA LEU A 105 -22.08 -1.90 -3.85
C LEU A 105 -23.17 -2.32 -2.87
N GLU A 106 -23.39 -3.62 -2.76
CA GLU A 106 -24.30 -4.25 -1.81
C GLU A 106 -23.75 -5.65 -1.51
N GLU A 107 -23.51 -5.94 -0.23
CA GLU A 107 -22.96 -7.22 0.20
C GLU A 107 -23.87 -8.38 -0.21
N GLY A 108 -23.28 -9.44 -0.74
CA GLY A 108 -24.02 -10.59 -1.25
C GLY A 108 -24.69 -10.37 -2.61
N LYS A 109 -24.51 -9.23 -3.28
CA LYS A 109 -25.13 -8.96 -4.59
C LYS A 109 -24.13 -8.56 -5.67
N ALA A 110 -23.38 -7.47 -5.48
CA ALA A 110 -22.53 -6.94 -6.52
C ALA A 110 -21.33 -6.17 -5.97
N GLY A 111 -20.21 -6.35 -6.62
CA GLY A 111 -18.97 -5.64 -6.33
C GLY A 111 -17.89 -5.90 -7.37
N PHE A 112 -16.71 -5.36 -7.14
CA PHE A 112 -15.53 -5.68 -7.93
C PHE A 112 -14.25 -5.61 -7.08
N ALA A 113 -13.25 -6.39 -7.49
CA ALA A 113 -11.87 -6.24 -7.09
C ALA A 113 -11.07 -5.61 -8.24
N GLY A 114 -10.31 -4.57 -7.98
CA GLY A 114 -9.37 -3.97 -8.92
C GLY A 114 -7.93 -4.33 -8.53
N ILE A 115 -7.12 -4.75 -9.49
CA ILE A 115 -5.70 -5.06 -9.30
C ILE A 115 -4.90 -4.21 -10.28
N VAL A 116 -3.98 -3.39 -9.79
CA VAL A 116 -3.03 -2.70 -10.67
C VAL A 116 -1.97 -3.72 -11.09
N THR A 117 -1.92 -3.99 -12.39
CA THR A 117 -1.11 -5.09 -12.96
C THR A 117 0.17 -4.61 -13.63
N GLN A 118 0.24 -3.31 -13.98
CA GLN A 118 1.40 -2.64 -14.58
C GLN A 118 1.40 -1.17 -14.19
N GLY A 119 2.58 -0.59 -13.94
CA GLY A 119 2.75 0.80 -13.52
C GLY A 119 2.28 1.07 -12.08
N ASP A 120 2.26 0.04 -11.25
CA ASP A 120 1.86 0.10 -9.84
C ASP A 120 2.78 0.98 -9.01
N GLU A 121 4.07 1.07 -9.35
CA GLU A 121 5.03 1.97 -8.71
C GLU A 121 4.71 3.47 -8.89
N TYR A 122 3.93 3.81 -9.89
CA TYR A 122 3.48 5.19 -10.16
C TYR A 122 1.99 5.38 -9.90
N CYS A 123 1.35 4.41 -9.26
CA CYS A 123 -0.09 4.43 -9.05
C CYS A 123 -0.47 4.82 -7.62
N LYS A 124 -1.47 5.66 -7.50
CA LYS A 124 -2.15 6.00 -6.24
C LYS A 124 -3.54 5.40 -6.23
N ILE A 125 -3.93 4.80 -5.13
CA ILE A 125 -5.33 4.40 -4.93
C ILE A 125 -6.05 5.57 -4.25
N GLY A 126 -7.09 6.05 -4.92
CA GLY A 126 -7.97 7.11 -4.41
C GLY A 126 -9.34 6.56 -4.05
N ALA A 127 -9.82 6.85 -2.86
CA ALA A 127 -11.19 6.57 -2.46
C ALA A 127 -11.86 7.85 -1.96
N GLN A 128 -13.10 8.03 -2.36
CA GLN A 128 -13.90 9.19 -2.02
C GLN A 128 -15.26 8.73 -1.53
N VAL A 129 -15.73 9.32 -0.45
CA VAL A 129 -17.07 9.08 0.06
C VAL A 129 -17.96 10.29 -0.18
N SER A 130 -19.26 10.03 -0.31
CA SER A 130 -20.27 11.05 -0.52
C SER A 130 -20.21 12.15 0.55
N GLY A 131 -20.44 13.40 0.11
CA GLY A 131 -20.55 14.56 1.00
C GLY A 131 -19.25 15.30 1.29
N ILE A 132 -18.06 14.78 0.88
CA ILE A 132 -16.80 15.52 1.04
C ILE A 132 -16.60 16.49 -0.13
N ARG A 133 -16.55 16.00 -1.37
CA ARG A 133 -16.35 16.84 -2.57
C ARG A 133 -17.44 16.62 -3.61
N THR A 134 -17.95 15.43 -3.71
CA THR A 134 -19.00 15.03 -4.64
C THR A 134 -20.08 14.23 -3.91
N PRO A 135 -21.25 14.03 -4.49
CA PRO A 135 -22.26 13.14 -3.91
C PRO A 135 -22.03 11.66 -4.22
N TYR A 136 -20.86 11.29 -4.72
CA TYR A 136 -20.56 9.91 -5.09
C TYR A 136 -19.55 9.27 -4.15
N ASN A 137 -19.76 7.98 -3.86
CA ASN A 137 -18.78 7.07 -3.29
C ASN A 137 -18.08 6.39 -4.45
N LEU A 138 -16.75 6.46 -4.52
CA LEU A 138 -15.99 5.90 -5.62
C LEU A 138 -14.57 5.54 -5.18
N ILE A 139 -14.00 4.55 -5.84
CA ILE A 139 -12.61 4.15 -5.68
C ILE A 139 -11.97 3.91 -7.04
N MET A 140 -10.73 4.37 -7.21
CA MET A 140 -10.08 4.35 -8.50
C MET A 140 -8.56 4.32 -8.39
N PRO A 141 -7.87 3.72 -9.35
CA PRO A 141 -6.44 3.90 -9.55
C PRO A 141 -6.18 5.22 -10.29
N LYS A 142 -5.17 5.94 -9.83
CA LYS A 142 -4.63 7.14 -10.45
C LYS A 142 -3.17 6.92 -10.80
N PHE A 143 -2.86 6.72 -12.06
CA PHE A 143 -1.48 6.67 -12.52
C PHE A 143 -0.90 8.07 -12.64
N VAL A 144 0.22 8.29 -11.97
CA VAL A 144 0.93 9.57 -11.97
C VAL A 144 2.02 9.50 -13.04
N LEU A 145 1.82 10.22 -14.13
CA LEU A 145 2.78 10.29 -15.21
C LEU A 145 3.88 11.32 -14.93
N ARG A 146 3.56 12.35 -14.15
CA ARG A 146 4.50 13.36 -13.68
C ARG A 146 4.15 13.79 -12.27
N GLU A 147 5.12 13.71 -11.38
CA GLU A 147 4.96 14.20 -10.02
C GLU A 147 5.15 15.71 -9.93
N ASN A 148 4.41 16.31 -8.99
CA ASN A 148 4.65 17.67 -8.52
C ASN A 148 5.43 17.59 -7.22
N TYR A 149 6.48 18.35 -7.10
CA TYR A 149 7.29 18.40 -5.89
C TYR A 149 7.59 19.83 -5.46
N GLN A 150 7.74 20.01 -4.16
CA GLN A 150 8.04 21.30 -3.57
C GLN A 150 9.56 21.45 -3.44
N LEU A 151 10.13 22.40 -4.17
CA LEU A 151 11.52 22.82 -4.01
C LEU A 151 11.55 23.94 -2.97
N ARG A 152 12.15 23.67 -1.83
CA ARG A 152 12.38 24.69 -0.82
C ARG A 152 13.55 25.59 -1.26
N LEU A 153 13.32 26.89 -1.33
CA LEU A 153 14.29 27.85 -1.82
C LEU A 153 15.18 28.40 -0.71
N ASP A 154 14.68 28.43 0.53
CA ASP A 154 15.41 28.95 1.68
C ASP A 154 14.99 28.30 3.01
N GLN A 155 15.67 28.68 4.08
CA GLN A 155 15.36 28.20 5.42
C GLN A 155 14.07 28.84 6.02
N SER A 156 13.57 29.93 5.44
CA SER A 156 12.35 30.60 5.88
C SER A 156 11.07 29.91 5.42
N GLY A 157 11.18 28.84 4.64
CA GLY A 157 10.06 28.03 4.18
C GLY A 157 9.49 28.42 2.82
N LYS A 158 10.11 29.38 2.11
CA LYS A 158 9.74 29.66 0.73
C LYS A 158 9.95 28.41 -0.12
N SER A 159 8.94 28.03 -0.86
CA SER A 159 8.98 26.87 -1.75
C SER A 159 8.45 27.21 -3.14
N LEU A 160 8.99 26.54 -4.14
CA LEU A 160 8.52 26.56 -5.51
C LEU A 160 7.97 25.18 -5.83
N THR A 161 6.78 25.13 -6.42
CA THR A 161 6.26 23.88 -6.97
C THR A 161 6.92 23.65 -8.33
N ALA A 162 7.63 22.55 -8.45
CA ALA A 162 8.22 22.10 -9.70
C ALA A 162 7.48 20.85 -10.19
N ASN A 163 7.36 20.74 -11.51
CA ASN A 163 6.79 19.58 -12.16
C ASN A 163 7.91 18.73 -12.76
N GLN A 164 7.77 17.42 -12.68
CA GLN A 164 8.66 16.50 -13.37
C GLN A 164 8.56 16.75 -14.88
N ASP A 165 9.71 16.95 -15.54
CA ASP A 165 9.74 17.24 -16.98
C ASP A 165 9.44 15.99 -17.82
N LYS A 166 10.16 14.90 -17.56
CA LYS A 166 9.97 13.65 -18.27
C LYS A 166 8.83 12.84 -17.65
N ARG A 167 8.03 12.20 -18.51
CA ARG A 167 7.00 11.26 -18.08
C ARG A 167 7.63 10.02 -17.45
N ASN A 168 7.00 9.48 -16.41
CA ASN A 168 7.32 8.15 -15.89
C ASN A 168 7.09 7.11 -17.01
N PRO A 169 8.05 6.20 -17.22
CA PRO A 169 7.99 5.21 -18.29
C PRO A 169 7.10 4.02 -17.93
N GLY A 170 6.77 3.22 -18.92
CA GLY A 170 6.13 1.93 -18.76
C GLY A 170 4.65 1.91 -19.14
N ASP A 171 4.17 0.70 -19.37
CA ASP A 171 2.76 0.41 -19.62
C ASP A 171 1.95 0.56 -18.33
N LEU A 172 0.66 0.89 -18.47
CA LEU A 172 -0.26 0.95 -17.35
C LEU A 172 -1.31 -0.15 -17.49
N GLY A 173 -1.62 -0.82 -16.40
CA GLY A 173 -2.55 -1.94 -16.44
C GLY A 173 -3.39 -2.06 -15.18
N VAL A 174 -4.69 -2.38 -15.36
CA VAL A 174 -5.61 -2.70 -14.27
C VAL A 174 -6.49 -3.87 -14.68
N PHE A 175 -6.57 -4.86 -13.83
CA PHE A 175 -7.56 -5.92 -13.93
C PHE A 175 -8.73 -5.62 -12.99
N TYR A 176 -9.95 -5.74 -13.50
CA TYR A 176 -11.18 -5.65 -12.72
C TYR A 176 -11.88 -6.99 -12.73
N GLY A 177 -11.90 -7.67 -11.58
CA GLY A 177 -12.67 -8.90 -11.35
C GLY A 177 -14.04 -8.56 -10.78
N PHE A 178 -15.11 -8.97 -11.46
CA PHE A 178 -16.48 -8.71 -11.00
C PHE A 178 -16.94 -9.77 -10.00
N LEU A 179 -17.59 -9.31 -8.93
CA LEU A 179 -18.08 -10.12 -7.84
C LEU A 179 -19.61 -10.09 -7.81
N SER A 180 -20.22 -11.24 -7.57
CA SER A 180 -21.68 -11.37 -7.49
C SER A 180 -22.09 -12.50 -6.54
N GLY A 181 -23.31 -12.42 -5.99
CA GLY A 181 -23.80 -13.41 -5.04
C GLY A 181 -22.89 -13.50 -3.80
N GLU A 182 -22.73 -14.69 -3.26
CA GLU A 182 -21.95 -14.93 -2.03
C GLU A 182 -20.48 -14.48 -2.09
N ASP A 183 -19.94 -14.29 -3.29
CA ASP A 183 -18.56 -13.77 -3.47
C ASP A 183 -18.51 -12.22 -3.48
N ALA A 184 -19.66 -11.52 -3.42
CA ALA A 184 -19.68 -10.05 -3.40
C ALA A 184 -19.44 -9.50 -1.98
N ASP A 185 -18.23 -9.74 -1.46
CA ASP A 185 -17.76 -9.29 -0.16
C ASP A 185 -16.24 -9.03 -0.20
N TYR A 186 -15.64 -8.62 0.92
CA TYR A 186 -14.19 -8.40 1.02
C TYR A 186 -13.38 -9.70 0.91
N VAL A 187 -13.97 -10.85 1.25
CA VAL A 187 -13.32 -12.16 1.08
C VAL A 187 -13.23 -12.50 -0.41
N GLY A 188 -14.27 -12.18 -1.19
CA GLY A 188 -14.25 -12.30 -2.65
C GLY A 188 -13.17 -11.42 -3.28
N ILE A 189 -13.00 -10.18 -2.81
CA ILE A 189 -11.88 -9.31 -3.24
C ILE A 189 -10.54 -10.00 -2.97
N ALA A 190 -10.35 -10.55 -1.77
CA ALA A 190 -9.14 -11.26 -1.40
C ALA A 190 -8.91 -12.52 -2.26
N ARG A 191 -9.97 -13.27 -2.59
CA ARG A 191 -9.88 -14.45 -3.47
C ARG A 191 -9.46 -14.09 -4.89
N VAL A 192 -9.98 -13.00 -5.45
CA VAL A 192 -9.58 -12.51 -6.78
C VAL A 192 -8.08 -12.17 -6.77
N TYR A 193 -7.59 -11.48 -5.74
CA TYR A 193 -6.17 -11.16 -5.63
C TYR A 193 -5.31 -12.42 -5.41
N GLN A 194 -5.73 -13.33 -4.56
CA GLN A 194 -5.07 -14.62 -4.35
C GLN A 194 -4.94 -15.39 -5.67
N GLN A 195 -6.02 -15.50 -6.44
CA GLN A 195 -6.00 -16.19 -7.72
C GLN A 195 -5.07 -15.52 -8.73
N TYR A 196 -5.07 -14.17 -8.75
CA TYR A 196 -4.12 -13.41 -9.57
C TYR A 196 -2.67 -13.77 -9.23
N LEU A 197 -2.30 -13.79 -7.94
CA LEU A 197 -0.95 -14.14 -7.49
C LEU A 197 -0.59 -15.60 -7.83
N MET A 198 -1.56 -16.51 -7.73
CA MET A 198 -1.37 -17.91 -8.12
C MET A 198 -1.15 -18.04 -9.63
N ASN A 199 -1.90 -17.33 -10.44
CA ASN A 199 -1.75 -17.33 -11.91
C ASN A 199 -0.40 -16.74 -12.35
N GLN A 200 0.14 -15.79 -11.59
CA GLN A 200 1.48 -15.23 -11.79
C GLN A 200 2.62 -16.13 -11.26
N GLY A 201 2.29 -17.20 -10.54
CA GLY A 201 3.27 -18.07 -9.89
C GLY A 201 3.95 -17.47 -8.65
N THR A 202 3.51 -16.29 -8.22
CA THR A 202 4.02 -15.61 -7.01
C THR A 202 3.55 -16.32 -5.74
N LEU A 203 2.32 -16.87 -5.78
CA LEU A 203 1.75 -17.65 -4.71
C LEU A 203 1.53 -19.07 -5.20
N THR A 204 2.01 -20.06 -4.45
CA THR A 204 1.79 -21.48 -4.74
C THR A 204 1.02 -22.15 -3.61
N LYS A 205 0.11 -23.06 -3.99
CA LYS A 205 -0.57 -23.88 -2.99
C LYS A 205 0.43 -24.84 -2.36
N LYS A 206 0.50 -24.84 -1.03
CA LYS A 206 1.32 -25.82 -0.31
C LYS A 206 0.66 -27.19 -0.44
N GLU A 207 1.32 -28.12 -1.11
CA GLU A 207 0.78 -29.47 -1.35
C GLU A 207 0.93 -30.39 -0.14
N GLU A 208 2.00 -30.21 0.62
CA GLU A 208 2.24 -31.02 1.81
C GLU A 208 1.64 -30.39 3.07
N LYS A 209 0.77 -31.14 3.73
CA LYS A 209 0.36 -30.83 5.09
C LYS A 209 1.52 -31.16 6.02
N THR A 210 2.16 -30.15 6.58
CA THR A 210 3.10 -30.36 7.68
C THR A 210 2.30 -30.36 8.99
N ASP A 211 2.54 -31.36 9.84
CA ASP A 211 1.93 -31.41 11.17
C ASP A 211 2.46 -30.31 12.11
N ILE A 212 3.48 -29.57 11.64
CA ILE A 212 4.14 -28.50 12.37
C ILE A 212 3.82 -27.16 11.67
N ALA A 213 3.06 -26.32 12.34
CA ALA A 213 2.80 -24.96 11.84
C ALA A 213 4.10 -24.13 11.83
N PRO A 214 4.42 -23.42 10.75
CA PRO A 214 5.53 -22.47 10.76
C PRO A 214 5.18 -21.30 11.68
N ALA A 215 6.15 -20.87 12.49
CA ALA A 215 6.02 -19.71 13.34
C ALA A 215 7.14 -18.71 13.03
N LYS A 216 6.79 -17.44 12.91
CA LYS A 216 7.75 -16.35 12.79
C LYS A 216 7.92 -15.67 14.13
N ILE A 217 9.16 -15.59 14.61
CA ILE A 217 9.53 -14.96 15.88
C ILE A 217 10.43 -13.77 15.60
N GLU A 218 10.04 -12.61 16.10
CA GLU A 218 10.89 -11.42 16.06
C GLU A 218 11.40 -11.12 17.46
N LEU A 219 12.72 -11.08 17.62
CA LEU A 219 13.39 -10.71 18.88
C LEU A 219 14.05 -9.34 18.74
N ILE A 220 13.74 -8.45 19.67
CA ILE A 220 14.34 -7.11 19.72
C ILE A 220 15.55 -7.18 20.65
N LEU A 221 16.75 -7.05 20.09
CA LEU A 221 18.00 -7.11 20.84
C LEU A 221 18.33 -5.77 21.52
N SER A 222 18.06 -4.66 20.84
CA SER A 222 18.28 -3.33 21.42
C SER A 222 17.27 -2.31 20.92
N GLU A 223 17.03 -1.28 21.73
CA GLU A 223 16.22 -0.10 21.37
C GLU A 223 16.94 1.18 21.78
N GLN A 224 16.55 2.32 21.19
CA GLN A 224 17.09 3.63 21.51
C GLN A 224 16.16 4.38 22.44
N GLU A 225 16.64 4.67 23.65
CA GLU A 225 15.97 5.57 24.57
C GLU A 225 16.42 7.01 24.35
N LYS A 226 15.49 7.93 24.11
CA LYS A 226 15.79 9.34 23.94
C LYS A 226 16.14 9.97 25.28
N GLY A 227 17.39 10.35 25.46
CA GLY A 227 17.82 11.23 26.54
C GLY A 227 17.67 12.71 26.19
N LEU A 228 18.00 13.58 27.13
CA LEU A 228 17.87 15.04 26.98
C LEU A 228 18.81 15.60 25.90
N LEU A 229 20.01 15.06 25.76
CA LEU A 229 21.06 15.54 24.84
C LEU A 229 21.47 14.48 23.81
N TRP A 230 21.38 13.19 24.12
CA TRP A 230 21.73 12.06 23.25
C TRP A 230 20.81 10.88 23.53
N SER A 231 20.76 9.94 22.60
CA SER A 231 20.06 8.70 22.78
C SER A 231 20.99 7.63 23.37
N ASN A 232 20.49 6.85 24.30
CA ASN A 232 21.18 5.70 24.88
C ASN A 232 20.67 4.42 24.25
N THR A 233 21.54 3.47 24.01
CA THR A 233 21.14 2.12 23.59
C THR A 233 20.77 1.32 24.84
N VAL A 234 19.57 0.77 24.84
CA VAL A 234 19.06 -0.14 25.88
C VAL A 234 19.06 -1.54 25.30
N THR A 235 19.72 -2.48 25.97
CA THR A 235 19.65 -3.90 25.62
C THR A 235 18.30 -4.44 26.09
N MET A 236 17.51 -4.99 25.15
CA MET A 236 16.22 -5.60 25.41
C MET A 236 16.33 -7.11 25.61
N THR A 237 17.07 -7.78 24.73
CA THR A 237 17.32 -9.21 24.76
C THR A 237 18.79 -9.44 24.40
N THR A 238 19.54 -10.15 25.24
CA THR A 238 20.90 -10.58 24.88
C THR A 238 20.86 -11.76 23.90
N LEU A 239 21.98 -12.07 23.26
CA LEU A 239 22.06 -13.24 22.39
C LEU A 239 21.88 -14.54 23.15
N GLU A 240 22.39 -14.60 24.39
CA GLU A 240 22.20 -15.74 25.29
C GLU A 240 20.73 -15.96 25.64
N GLN A 241 20.02 -14.87 25.99
CA GLN A 241 18.57 -14.93 26.24
C GLN A 241 17.78 -15.29 24.98
N ALA A 242 18.21 -14.81 23.80
CA ALA A 242 17.59 -15.18 22.54
C ALA A 242 17.73 -16.68 22.26
N ASP A 243 18.91 -17.26 22.54
CA ASP A 243 19.16 -18.68 22.38
C ASP A 243 18.29 -19.50 23.34
N GLU A 244 18.22 -19.10 24.63
CA GLU A 244 17.36 -19.75 25.63
C GLU A 244 15.88 -19.73 25.19
N ILE A 245 15.35 -18.57 24.75
CA ILE A 245 13.97 -18.45 24.29
C ILE A 245 13.71 -19.37 23.10
N LEU A 246 14.61 -19.40 22.12
CA LEU A 246 14.44 -20.22 20.92
C LEU A 246 14.53 -21.73 21.28
N GLN A 247 15.39 -22.10 22.20
CA GLN A 247 15.49 -23.49 22.67
C GLN A 247 14.22 -23.92 23.41
N GLU A 248 13.69 -23.09 24.31
CA GLU A 248 12.41 -23.36 24.98
C GLU A 248 11.25 -23.53 24.00
N LEU A 249 11.16 -22.65 23.00
CA LEU A 249 10.13 -22.76 21.96
C LEU A 249 10.28 -24.03 21.13
N TYR A 250 11.51 -24.39 20.78
CA TYR A 250 11.81 -25.65 20.07
C TYR A 250 11.40 -26.87 20.88
N ASP A 251 11.75 -26.91 22.19
CA ASP A 251 11.41 -28.00 23.09
C ASP A 251 9.91 -28.10 23.37
N ALA A 252 9.19 -26.94 23.32
CA ALA A 252 7.75 -26.89 23.38
C ALA A 252 7.05 -27.38 22.08
N GLY A 253 7.81 -27.74 21.04
CA GLY A 253 7.30 -28.34 19.80
C GLY A 253 7.24 -27.40 18.61
N LEU A 254 7.64 -26.13 18.75
CA LEU A 254 7.74 -25.17 17.64
C LEU A 254 9.04 -25.40 16.84
N LYS A 255 9.07 -26.42 16.01
CA LYS A 255 10.29 -26.88 15.32
C LYS A 255 10.52 -26.21 13.95
N ASN A 256 9.54 -25.48 13.44
CA ASN A 256 9.64 -24.75 12.16
C ASN A 256 9.60 -23.25 12.45
N LEU A 257 10.75 -22.69 12.82
CA LEU A 257 10.90 -21.29 13.23
C LEU A 257 11.59 -20.48 12.13
N ASP A 258 10.99 -19.34 11.78
CA ASP A 258 11.63 -18.24 11.06
C ASP A 258 11.95 -17.13 12.07
N VAL A 259 13.24 -16.87 12.28
CA VAL A 259 13.69 -15.98 13.36
C VAL A 259 14.27 -14.69 12.76
N VAL A 260 13.73 -13.56 13.21
CA VAL A 260 14.22 -12.23 12.86
C VAL A 260 14.79 -11.55 14.10
N LEU A 261 16.07 -11.20 14.06
CA LEU A 261 16.74 -10.43 15.10
C LEU A 261 16.74 -8.94 14.69
N ARG A 262 16.16 -8.07 15.52
CA ARG A 262 16.13 -6.63 15.30
C ARG A 262 17.00 -5.90 16.33
N GLY A 263 17.58 -4.78 15.90
CA GLY A 263 18.42 -3.96 16.79
C GLY A 263 19.79 -4.57 17.09
N TYR A 264 20.27 -5.49 16.28
CA TYR A 264 21.55 -6.19 16.47
C TYR A 264 22.77 -5.26 16.36
N SER A 265 22.66 -4.13 15.67
CA SER A 265 23.76 -3.15 15.49
C SER A 265 23.86 -2.11 16.62
N GLY A 266 23.06 -2.22 17.68
CA GLY A 266 23.04 -1.27 18.80
C GLY A 266 22.44 0.09 18.48
N LYS A 267 21.74 0.25 17.34
CA LYS A 267 21.03 1.48 16.96
C LYS A 267 19.52 1.37 17.14
N GLY A 268 19.05 0.38 17.88
CA GLY A 268 17.65 0.05 18.07
C GLY A 268 17.01 -0.69 16.89
N ALA A 269 15.78 -1.18 17.10
CA ALA A 269 15.08 -2.00 16.11
C ALA A 269 14.77 -1.28 14.81
N ALA A 270 14.61 0.04 14.85
CA ALA A 270 14.28 0.86 13.68
C ALA A 270 15.50 1.47 12.97
N GLY A 271 16.66 1.47 13.61
CA GLY A 271 17.86 2.13 13.10
C GLY A 271 19.00 1.17 12.68
N ALA A 272 18.75 -0.13 12.71
CA ALA A 272 19.75 -1.14 12.40
C ALA A 272 20.06 -1.16 10.90
N SER A 273 21.23 -0.64 10.55
CA SER A 273 21.83 -0.88 9.24
C SER A 273 23.01 -1.83 9.44
N PRO A 274 23.29 -2.76 8.51
CA PRO A 274 24.54 -3.50 8.52
C PRO A 274 25.69 -2.49 8.53
N SER A 275 26.57 -2.59 9.52
CA SER A 275 27.84 -1.88 9.50
C SER A 275 28.88 -2.80 8.85
N GLU A 276 29.66 -2.25 7.90
CA GLU A 276 30.85 -2.92 7.42
C GLU A 276 31.86 -3.15 8.55
#